data_6f4a141fbcf4df95424ff6f26b6b2e30
#
_entry.id   6f4a141fbcf4df95424ff6f26b6b2e30
#
_cell.length_a   1.000
_cell.length_b   1.000
_cell.length_c   1.000
_cell.angle_alpha   90.00
_cell.angle_beta   90.00
_cell.angle_gamma   90.00
#
_symmetry.space_group_name_H-M   'P 1'
#
loop_
_entity.id
_entity.type
_entity.pdbx_description
1 polymer ?
#
loop_
_entity_poly.entity_id
_entity_poly.type
_entity_poly.pdbx_seq_one_letter_code
_entity_poly.pdbx_strand_id
1 'polypeptide(L)'
;MSTVETAVKAQESLKDKKRELYREAVLDAAERVFGDVGYEATKVQRVAAQAGVSLTTLYSVFESKWEIYRAVNRRRLSEVMALAQGVIQEDAPSIEMLIAGTRMQLAFFMKRRDFLRMQLKEVTAWSTIELLRSPEQIEALGAGLQLFADLLRRCIEDGYLIDDDPELMSRIVIASQQVRLAMWMDHGAKEDPERVVDGAIRHMLRSYCKPERLASVLESAGLGDAS
;
A
#
# COMPACT_ATOMS: atom_id res chain seq x y z
N MET A 1 -36.19 14.57 -27.82
CA MET A 1 -34.88 15.08 -27.34
C MET A 1 -34.19 15.76 -28.49
N SER A 2 -33.86 17.04 -28.33
CA SER A 2 -33.33 17.88 -29.43
C SER A 2 -31.87 17.49 -29.75
N THR A 3 -31.47 17.54 -31.01
CA THR A 3 -30.08 17.32 -31.50
C THR A 3 -29.05 18.19 -30.74
N VAL A 4 -29.47 19.37 -30.30
CA VAL A 4 -28.66 20.31 -29.50
C VAL A 4 -28.36 19.75 -28.10
N GLU A 5 -29.35 19.11 -27.46
CA GLU A 5 -29.18 18.52 -26.11
C GLU A 5 -28.23 17.31 -26.12
N THR A 6 -28.26 16.54 -27.19
CA THR A 6 -27.34 15.42 -27.43
C THR A 6 -25.90 15.91 -27.66
N ALA A 7 -25.73 16.99 -28.42
CA ALA A 7 -24.42 17.59 -28.68
C ALA A 7 -23.81 18.21 -27.41
N VAL A 8 -24.59 18.89 -26.58
CA VAL A 8 -24.14 19.45 -25.28
C VAL A 8 -23.69 18.35 -24.33
N LYS A 9 -24.47 17.27 -24.16
CA LYS A 9 -24.08 16.11 -23.33
C LYS A 9 -22.81 15.41 -23.83
N ALA A 10 -22.65 15.30 -25.15
CA ALA A 10 -21.44 14.73 -25.72
C ALA A 10 -20.20 15.61 -25.45
N GLN A 11 -20.34 16.91 -25.51
CA GLN A 11 -19.26 17.87 -25.26
C GLN A 11 -18.88 17.92 -23.77
N GLU A 12 -19.85 17.85 -22.85
CA GLU A 12 -19.61 17.71 -21.41
C GLU A 12 -18.87 16.39 -21.10
N SER A 13 -19.34 15.27 -21.65
CA SER A 13 -18.68 13.97 -21.49
C SER A 13 -17.22 13.95 -21.99
N LEU A 14 -16.93 14.65 -23.09
CA LEU A 14 -15.56 14.78 -23.61
C LEU A 14 -14.68 15.63 -22.69
N LYS A 15 -15.25 16.71 -22.12
CA LYS A 15 -14.55 17.58 -21.17
C LYS A 15 -14.21 16.83 -19.89
N ASP A 16 -15.14 16.04 -19.36
CA ASP A 16 -14.94 15.22 -18.19
C ASP A 16 -13.89 14.13 -18.40
N LYS A 17 -13.93 13.45 -19.53
CA LYS A 17 -12.90 12.47 -19.91
C LYS A 17 -11.50 13.09 -20.01
N LYS A 18 -11.41 14.28 -20.60
CA LYS A 18 -10.15 15.01 -20.72
C LYS A 18 -9.63 15.45 -19.33
N ARG A 19 -10.53 15.90 -18.45
CA ARG A 19 -10.19 16.26 -17.07
C ARG A 19 -9.65 15.06 -16.28
N GLU A 20 -10.27 13.89 -16.46
CA GLU A 20 -9.82 12.65 -15.81
C GLU A 20 -8.46 12.20 -16.32
N LEU A 21 -8.21 12.28 -17.64
CA LEU A 21 -6.88 12.00 -18.21
C LEU A 21 -5.78 12.91 -17.62
N TYR A 22 -6.07 14.19 -17.45
CA TYR A 22 -5.13 15.11 -16.82
C TYR A 22 -4.94 14.78 -15.34
N ARG A 23 -6.01 14.42 -14.64
CA ARG A 23 -5.95 14.00 -13.25
C ARG A 23 -5.03 12.80 -13.06
N GLU A 24 -5.22 11.76 -13.83
CA GLU A 24 -4.37 10.55 -13.77
C GLU A 24 -2.91 10.86 -14.15
N ALA A 25 -2.66 11.64 -15.19
CA ALA A 25 -1.31 12.04 -15.56
C ALA A 25 -0.60 12.82 -14.43
N VAL A 26 -1.32 13.71 -13.74
CA VAL A 26 -0.79 14.45 -12.59
C VAL A 26 -0.51 13.52 -11.42
N LEU A 27 -1.39 12.56 -11.14
CA LEU A 27 -1.19 11.59 -10.04
C LEU A 27 0.03 10.70 -10.30
N ASP A 28 0.24 10.21 -11.51
CA ASP A 28 1.39 9.40 -11.87
C ASP A 28 2.70 10.19 -11.78
N ALA A 29 2.69 11.43 -12.22
CA ALA A 29 3.85 12.32 -12.10
C ALA A 29 4.14 12.68 -10.65
N ALA A 30 3.10 12.97 -9.87
CA ALA A 30 3.22 13.35 -8.47
C ALA A 30 3.81 12.21 -7.63
N GLU A 31 3.36 10.98 -7.83
CA GLU A 31 3.90 9.80 -7.14
C GLU A 31 5.40 9.66 -7.36
N ARG A 32 5.87 9.81 -8.60
CA ARG A 32 7.31 9.81 -8.92
C ARG A 32 8.06 10.95 -8.24
N VAL A 33 7.54 12.17 -8.32
CA VAL A 33 8.21 13.35 -7.75
C VAL A 33 8.23 13.28 -6.22
N PHE A 34 7.13 12.90 -5.57
CA PHE A 34 7.09 12.70 -4.12
C PHE A 34 8.03 11.56 -3.69
N GLY A 35 8.08 10.46 -4.44
CA GLY A 35 9.01 9.36 -4.19
C GLY A 35 10.48 9.76 -4.34
N ASP A 36 10.79 10.69 -5.23
CA ASP A 36 12.16 11.16 -5.47
C ASP A 36 12.64 12.15 -4.41
N VAL A 37 11.89 13.20 -4.09
CA VAL A 37 12.34 14.28 -3.21
C VAL A 37 11.56 14.44 -1.90
N GLY A 38 10.49 13.68 -1.69
CA GLY A 38 9.58 13.81 -0.55
C GLY A 38 8.54 14.91 -0.74
N TYR A 39 7.53 14.93 0.15
CA TYR A 39 6.44 15.91 0.09
C TYR A 39 6.94 17.35 0.25
N GLU A 40 7.75 17.62 1.28
CA GLU A 40 8.18 18.99 1.62
C GLU A 40 8.98 19.63 0.49
N ALA A 41 9.96 18.93 -0.06
CA ALA A 41 10.84 19.44 -1.13
C ALA A 41 10.15 19.47 -2.51
N THR A 42 8.97 18.88 -2.66
CA THR A 42 8.25 18.85 -3.93
C THR A 42 7.71 20.23 -4.28
N LYS A 43 8.07 20.70 -5.50
CA LYS A 43 7.47 21.88 -6.15
C LYS A 43 6.41 21.43 -7.15
N VAL A 44 5.22 22.05 -7.12
CA VAL A 44 4.08 21.72 -8.01
C VAL A 44 4.47 21.91 -9.48
N GLN A 45 5.34 22.88 -9.77
CA GLN A 45 5.90 23.10 -11.11
C GLN A 45 6.60 21.84 -11.66
N ARG A 46 7.35 21.13 -10.80
CA ARG A 46 8.03 19.88 -11.19
C ARG A 46 7.02 18.78 -11.50
N VAL A 47 5.93 18.70 -10.72
CA VAL A 47 4.85 17.76 -10.98
C VAL A 47 4.16 18.07 -12.31
N ALA A 48 3.82 19.33 -12.59
CA ALA A 48 3.20 19.75 -13.84
C ALA A 48 4.09 19.43 -15.05
N ALA A 49 5.39 19.75 -14.97
CA ALA A 49 6.38 19.46 -16.02
C ALA A 49 6.49 17.93 -16.26
N GLN A 50 6.54 17.12 -15.18
CA GLN A 50 6.63 15.67 -15.27
C GLN A 50 5.34 15.04 -15.84
N ALA A 51 4.18 15.67 -15.59
CA ALA A 51 2.88 15.24 -16.13
C ALA A 51 2.65 15.71 -17.59
N GLY A 52 3.53 16.56 -18.13
CA GLY A 52 3.35 17.14 -19.46
C GLY A 52 2.18 18.13 -19.56
N VAL A 53 1.81 18.79 -18.45
CA VAL A 53 0.70 19.75 -18.41
C VAL A 53 1.16 21.13 -17.93
N SER A 54 0.38 22.16 -18.27
CA SER A 54 0.60 23.49 -17.72
C SER A 54 0.19 23.57 -16.23
N LEU A 55 0.75 24.53 -15.48
CA LEU A 55 0.30 24.79 -14.10
C LEU A 55 -1.19 25.11 -14.04
N THR A 56 -1.71 25.88 -14.99
CA THR A 56 -3.14 26.18 -15.09
C THR A 56 -3.97 24.91 -15.24
N THR A 57 -3.52 23.98 -16.08
CA THR A 57 -4.18 22.68 -16.27
C THR A 57 -4.12 21.85 -14.99
N LEU A 58 -2.97 21.80 -14.32
CA LEU A 58 -2.83 21.09 -13.05
C LEU A 58 -3.79 21.67 -11.99
N TYR A 59 -3.84 23.00 -11.84
CA TYR A 59 -4.73 23.64 -10.88
C TYR A 59 -6.21 23.61 -11.28
N SER A 60 -6.54 23.24 -12.52
CA SER A 60 -7.93 22.96 -12.92
C SER A 60 -8.45 21.60 -12.42
N VAL A 61 -7.55 20.70 -12.00
CA VAL A 61 -7.88 19.33 -11.52
C VAL A 61 -7.52 19.08 -10.06
N PHE A 62 -6.63 19.89 -9.47
CA PHE A 62 -6.24 19.82 -8.06
C PHE A 62 -6.03 21.23 -7.48
N GLU A 63 -6.58 21.53 -6.33
CA GLU A 63 -6.51 22.86 -5.70
C GLU A 63 -5.15 23.14 -5.03
N SER A 64 -4.43 22.09 -4.62
CA SER A 64 -3.18 22.25 -3.86
C SER A 64 -2.24 21.04 -3.99
N LYS A 65 -0.95 21.25 -3.61
CA LYS A 65 0.03 20.16 -3.45
C LYS A 65 -0.48 19.09 -2.47
N TRP A 66 -1.14 19.53 -1.41
CA TRP A 66 -1.71 18.63 -0.40
C TRP A 66 -2.82 17.74 -0.96
N GLU A 67 -3.71 18.33 -1.77
CA GLU A 67 -4.77 17.55 -2.43
C GLU A 67 -4.21 16.50 -3.40
N ILE A 68 -3.17 16.85 -4.18
CA ILE A 68 -2.47 15.89 -5.05
C ILE A 68 -1.91 14.74 -4.22
N TYR A 69 -1.22 15.05 -3.12
CA TYR A 69 -0.62 14.07 -2.22
C TYR A 69 -1.68 13.13 -1.63
N ARG A 70 -2.77 13.67 -1.12
CA ARG A 70 -3.91 12.88 -0.62
C ARG A 70 -4.52 11.99 -1.69
N ALA A 71 -4.67 12.50 -2.91
CA ALA A 71 -5.24 11.75 -4.03
C ALA A 71 -4.33 10.57 -4.47
N VAL A 72 -3.00 10.74 -4.46
CA VAL A 72 -2.05 9.64 -4.67
C VAL A 72 -2.23 8.56 -3.61
N ASN A 73 -2.22 8.94 -2.33
CA ASN A 73 -2.41 7.98 -1.23
C ASN A 73 -3.77 7.27 -1.31
N ARG A 74 -4.87 8.00 -1.57
CA ARG A 74 -6.20 7.43 -1.71
C ARG A 74 -6.27 6.40 -2.84
N ARG A 75 -5.70 6.74 -4.02
CA ARG A 75 -5.63 5.83 -5.17
C ARG A 75 -4.95 4.51 -4.81
N ARG A 76 -3.78 4.58 -4.15
CA ARG A 76 -3.01 3.40 -3.77
C ARG A 76 -3.64 2.60 -2.63
N LEU A 77 -4.26 3.28 -1.69
CA LEU A 77 -5.02 2.63 -0.62
C LEU A 77 -6.23 1.86 -1.18
N SER A 78 -7.01 2.48 -2.07
CA SER A 78 -8.13 1.79 -2.72
C SER A 78 -7.68 0.56 -3.48
N GLU A 79 -6.52 0.62 -4.12
CA GLU A 79 -5.93 -0.47 -4.89
C GLU A 79 -5.48 -1.64 -3.97
N VAL A 80 -4.81 -1.34 -2.86
CA VAL A 80 -4.40 -2.39 -1.91
C VAL A 80 -5.61 -3.01 -1.21
N MET A 81 -6.62 -2.22 -0.89
CA MET A 81 -7.86 -2.74 -0.29
C MET A 81 -8.63 -3.66 -1.25
N ALA A 82 -8.69 -3.31 -2.55
CA ALA A 82 -9.28 -4.18 -3.55
C ALA A 82 -8.54 -5.52 -3.70
N LEU A 83 -7.20 -5.49 -3.62
CA LEU A 83 -6.38 -6.71 -3.62
C LEU A 83 -6.59 -7.53 -2.35
N ALA A 84 -6.71 -6.89 -1.19
CA ALA A 84 -6.96 -7.57 0.09
C ALA A 84 -8.29 -8.33 0.11
N GLN A 85 -9.34 -7.78 -0.52
CA GLN A 85 -10.62 -8.48 -0.66
C GLN A 85 -10.49 -9.81 -1.42
N GLY A 86 -9.58 -9.88 -2.40
CA GLY A 86 -9.30 -11.11 -3.16
C GLY A 86 -8.56 -12.19 -2.37
N VAL A 87 -7.96 -11.84 -1.23
CA VAL A 87 -7.25 -12.79 -0.34
C VAL A 87 -8.20 -13.43 0.68
N ILE A 88 -9.28 -12.73 1.02
CA ILE A 88 -10.25 -13.21 2.00
C ILE A 88 -11.09 -14.34 1.38
N GLN A 89 -10.92 -15.55 1.91
CA GLN A 89 -11.72 -16.73 1.57
C GLN A 89 -12.36 -17.25 2.86
N GLU A 90 -13.70 -17.37 2.89
CA GLU A 90 -14.43 -17.73 4.11
C GLU A 90 -14.02 -19.09 4.69
N ASP A 91 -13.71 -20.06 3.83
CA ASP A 91 -13.37 -21.44 4.21
C ASP A 91 -11.85 -21.69 4.32
N ALA A 92 -11.01 -20.71 4.03
CA ALA A 92 -9.55 -20.90 4.12
C ALA A 92 -9.06 -20.83 5.58
N PRO A 93 -8.04 -21.64 5.96
CA PRO A 93 -7.37 -21.52 7.24
C PRO A 93 -6.84 -20.09 7.46
N SER A 94 -7.03 -19.55 8.67
CA SER A 94 -6.62 -18.16 8.98
C SER A 94 -5.13 -17.92 8.73
N ILE A 95 -4.29 -18.91 8.96
CA ILE A 95 -2.84 -18.83 8.73
C ILE A 95 -2.50 -18.70 7.24
N GLU A 96 -3.24 -19.36 6.35
CA GLU A 96 -3.06 -19.22 4.90
C GLU A 96 -3.44 -17.83 4.42
N MET A 97 -4.54 -17.28 4.94
CA MET A 97 -4.96 -15.91 4.66
C MET A 97 -3.91 -14.89 5.17
N LEU A 98 -3.32 -15.12 6.35
CA LEU A 98 -2.26 -14.28 6.89
C LEU A 98 -1.02 -14.28 5.98
N ILE A 99 -0.60 -15.45 5.53
CA ILE A 99 0.54 -15.61 4.61
C ILE A 99 0.23 -14.96 3.26
N ALA A 100 -0.93 -15.22 2.69
CA ALA A 100 -1.35 -14.66 1.39
C ALA A 100 -1.51 -13.14 1.44
N GLY A 101 -2.09 -12.60 2.52
CA GLY A 101 -2.22 -11.15 2.74
C GLY A 101 -0.87 -10.46 2.88
N THR A 102 0.05 -11.06 3.65
CA THR A 102 1.42 -10.57 3.79
C THR A 102 2.16 -10.58 2.44
N ARG A 103 2.06 -11.66 1.68
CA ARG A 103 2.64 -11.79 0.33
C ARG A 103 2.09 -10.73 -0.62
N MET A 104 0.78 -10.57 -0.65
CA MET A 104 0.09 -9.58 -1.49
C MET A 104 0.54 -8.17 -1.15
N GLN A 105 0.57 -7.80 0.13
CA GLN A 105 0.97 -6.47 0.58
C GLN A 105 2.40 -6.12 0.20
N LEU A 106 3.35 -7.01 0.46
CA LEU A 106 4.77 -6.79 0.10
C LEU A 106 4.94 -6.69 -1.41
N ALA A 107 4.32 -7.60 -2.17
CA ALA A 107 4.37 -7.58 -3.63
C ALA A 107 3.75 -6.29 -4.21
N PHE A 108 2.70 -5.76 -3.59
CA PHE A 108 2.10 -4.47 -3.95
C PHE A 108 3.12 -3.34 -3.86
N PHE A 109 3.81 -3.19 -2.72
CA PHE A 109 4.82 -2.15 -2.55
C PHE A 109 6.02 -2.33 -3.48
N MET A 110 6.50 -3.56 -3.64
CA MET A 110 7.67 -3.84 -4.50
C MET A 110 7.41 -3.56 -5.98
N LYS A 111 6.17 -3.76 -6.44
CA LYS A 111 5.74 -3.40 -7.81
C LYS A 111 5.61 -1.89 -8.00
N ARG A 112 5.34 -1.14 -6.93
CA ARG A 112 5.11 0.33 -6.95
C ARG A 112 6.23 1.07 -6.25
N ARG A 113 7.42 0.98 -6.81
CA ARG A 113 8.66 1.50 -6.18
C ARG A 113 8.59 3.00 -5.86
N ASP A 114 7.93 3.80 -6.68
CA ASP A 114 7.82 5.25 -6.43
C ASP A 114 6.91 5.52 -5.25
N PHE A 115 5.79 4.80 -5.14
CA PHE A 115 4.93 4.86 -3.96
C PHE A 115 5.64 4.34 -2.71
N LEU A 116 6.39 3.24 -2.81
CA LEU A 116 7.21 2.73 -1.71
C LEU A 116 8.21 3.78 -1.24
N ARG A 117 8.96 4.41 -2.16
CA ARG A 117 9.88 5.52 -1.81
C ARG A 117 9.16 6.67 -1.10
N MET A 118 7.99 7.06 -1.61
CA MET A 118 7.16 8.08 -1.01
C MET A 118 6.80 7.72 0.43
N GLN A 119 6.36 6.47 0.69
CA GLN A 119 6.04 6.00 2.03
C GLN A 119 7.27 5.93 2.96
N LEU A 120 8.41 5.44 2.46
CA LEU A 120 9.64 5.34 3.26
C LEU A 120 10.24 6.71 3.63
N LYS A 121 10.01 7.76 2.85
CA LYS A 121 10.44 9.13 3.18
C LYS A 121 9.63 9.78 4.29
N GLU A 122 8.47 9.25 4.60
CA GLU A 122 7.59 9.70 5.68
C GLU A 122 7.77 8.92 6.97
N VAL A 123 8.97 8.40 7.18
CA VAL A 123 9.37 7.40 8.22
C VAL A 123 9.01 7.75 9.67
N THR A 124 8.64 8.97 9.99
CA THR A 124 8.11 9.30 11.32
C THR A 124 6.70 8.75 11.58
N ALA A 125 6.05 8.19 10.56
CA ALA A 125 4.63 7.95 10.55
C ALA A 125 4.16 6.56 10.99
N TRP A 126 5.06 5.58 11.13
CA TRP A 126 4.61 4.21 11.41
C TRP A 126 4.48 3.89 12.90
N SER A 127 5.23 4.59 13.72
CA SER A 127 5.14 4.48 15.19
C SER A 127 4.21 5.50 15.82
N THR A 128 3.93 6.63 15.13
CA THR A 128 3.06 7.69 15.62
C THR A 128 2.09 8.13 14.54
N ILE A 129 0.84 7.72 14.68
CA ILE A 129 -0.25 7.94 13.71
C ILE A 129 -0.58 9.42 13.51
N GLU A 130 -0.16 10.33 14.39
CA GLU A 130 -0.74 11.66 14.53
C GLU A 130 -0.07 12.81 13.76
N LEU A 131 1.16 12.71 13.30
CA LEU A 131 1.93 13.92 13.02
C LEU A 131 1.84 14.51 11.61
N LEU A 132 1.40 13.79 10.56
CA LEU A 132 1.42 14.29 9.18
C LEU A 132 0.29 13.80 8.26
N ARG A 133 -0.85 13.33 8.80
CA ARG A 133 -1.89 12.70 7.98
C ARG A 133 -3.23 13.42 8.10
N SER A 134 -3.99 13.41 6.98
CA SER A 134 -5.37 13.84 7.04
C SER A 134 -6.21 12.84 7.87
N PRO A 135 -7.34 13.28 8.45
CA PRO A 135 -8.26 12.38 9.17
C PRO A 135 -8.61 11.13 8.36
N GLU A 136 -8.83 11.26 7.05
CA GLU A 136 -9.18 10.13 6.18
C GLU A 136 -7.99 9.16 5.98
N GLN A 137 -6.77 9.66 6.00
CA GLN A 137 -5.57 8.81 5.92
C GLN A 137 -5.35 8.05 7.23
N ILE A 138 -5.62 8.71 8.36
CA ILE A 138 -5.54 8.08 9.69
C ILE A 138 -6.59 6.96 9.79
N GLU A 139 -7.82 7.25 9.38
CA GLU A 139 -8.93 6.29 9.37
C GLU A 139 -8.62 5.08 8.47
N ALA A 140 -8.16 5.33 7.24
CA ALA A 140 -7.88 4.28 6.29
C ALA A 140 -6.68 3.40 6.68
N LEU A 141 -5.64 3.99 7.29
CA LEU A 141 -4.52 3.23 7.85
C LEU A 141 -4.97 2.44 9.07
N GLY A 142 -5.77 3.06 9.94
CA GLY A 142 -6.37 2.40 11.10
C GLY A 142 -7.20 1.19 10.70
N ALA A 143 -8.04 1.31 9.66
CA ALA A 143 -8.81 0.20 9.13
C ALA A 143 -7.93 -0.96 8.60
N GLY A 144 -6.84 -0.64 7.90
CA GLY A 144 -5.88 -1.66 7.44
C GLY A 144 -5.16 -2.37 8.58
N LEU A 145 -4.71 -1.62 9.60
CA LEU A 145 -4.11 -2.18 10.81
C LEU A 145 -5.10 -3.05 11.58
N GLN A 146 -6.35 -2.60 11.69
CA GLN A 146 -7.40 -3.35 12.37
C GLN A 146 -7.71 -4.67 11.65
N LEU A 147 -7.86 -4.64 10.33
CA LEU A 147 -8.07 -5.85 9.53
C LEU A 147 -6.94 -6.86 9.73
N PHE A 148 -5.70 -6.38 9.79
CA PHE A 148 -4.55 -7.26 10.01
C PHE A 148 -4.51 -7.80 11.44
N ALA A 149 -4.84 -6.98 12.45
CA ALA A 149 -4.95 -7.41 13.85
C ALA A 149 -6.08 -8.45 14.04
N ASP A 150 -7.23 -8.27 13.37
CA ASP A 150 -8.35 -9.21 13.41
C ASP A 150 -7.96 -10.57 12.80
N LEU A 151 -7.16 -10.56 11.74
CA LEU A 151 -6.65 -11.80 11.15
C LEU A 151 -5.63 -12.50 12.06
N LEU A 152 -4.75 -11.74 12.73
CA LEU A 152 -3.83 -12.28 13.73
C LEU A 152 -4.62 -12.89 14.91
N ARG A 153 -5.67 -12.22 15.40
CA ARG A 153 -6.57 -12.73 16.45
C ARG A 153 -7.17 -14.06 16.05
N ARG A 154 -7.71 -14.17 14.81
CA ARG A 154 -8.20 -15.47 14.30
C ARG A 154 -7.12 -16.53 14.29
N CYS A 155 -5.89 -16.22 13.88
CA CYS A 155 -4.80 -17.20 13.90
C CYS A 155 -4.43 -17.66 15.33
N ILE A 156 -4.57 -16.79 16.33
CA ILE A 156 -4.41 -17.14 17.76
C ILE A 156 -5.53 -18.08 18.22
N GLU A 157 -6.79 -17.72 17.93
CA GLU A 157 -8.00 -18.51 18.25
C GLU A 157 -7.97 -19.89 17.60
N ASP A 158 -7.53 -19.98 16.35
CA ASP A 158 -7.37 -21.24 15.61
C ASP A 158 -6.12 -22.06 16.05
N GLY A 159 -5.35 -21.53 17.00
CA GLY A 159 -4.22 -22.23 17.61
C GLY A 159 -2.96 -22.30 16.74
N TYR A 160 -2.82 -21.44 15.72
CA TYR A 160 -1.60 -21.31 14.91
C TYR A 160 -0.54 -20.44 15.56
N LEU A 161 -0.94 -19.33 16.16
CA LEU A 161 -0.02 -18.35 16.74
C LEU A 161 0.00 -18.43 18.27
N ILE A 162 1.07 -17.95 18.87
CA ILE A 162 1.19 -17.76 20.33
C ILE A 162 0.15 -16.75 20.80
N ASP A 163 -0.23 -16.84 22.06
CA ASP A 163 -1.13 -15.90 22.72
C ASP A 163 -0.36 -14.61 23.06
N ASP A 164 -0.68 -13.55 22.33
CA ASP A 164 -0.10 -12.21 22.47
C ASP A 164 -1.11 -11.15 22.00
N ASP A 165 -0.83 -9.86 22.23
CA ASP A 165 -1.68 -8.76 21.79
C ASP A 165 -1.67 -8.61 20.26
N PRO A 166 -2.78 -8.91 19.54
CA PRO A 166 -2.80 -8.86 18.08
C PRO A 166 -2.61 -7.45 17.52
N GLU A 167 -2.94 -6.39 18.27
CA GLU A 167 -2.71 -5.01 17.83
C GLU A 167 -1.20 -4.68 17.89
N LEU A 168 -0.53 -5.06 18.94
CA LEU A 168 0.93 -4.92 19.07
C LEU A 168 1.65 -5.76 18.02
N MET A 169 1.25 -7.03 17.86
CA MET A 169 1.79 -7.93 16.83
C MET A 169 1.67 -7.32 15.43
N SER A 170 0.50 -6.77 15.08
CA SER A 170 0.28 -6.17 13.76
C SER A 170 1.26 -5.02 13.50
N ARG A 171 1.50 -4.15 14.47
CA ARG A 171 2.43 -3.02 14.37
C ARG A 171 3.87 -3.48 14.23
N ILE A 172 4.30 -4.48 15.01
CA ILE A 172 5.67 -5.02 14.95
C ILE A 172 5.92 -5.71 13.60
N VAL A 173 4.97 -6.52 13.13
CA VAL A 173 5.08 -7.19 11.83
C VAL A 173 5.20 -6.17 10.70
N ILE A 174 4.32 -5.17 10.65
CA ILE A 174 4.36 -4.12 9.63
C ILE A 174 5.67 -3.34 9.71
N ALA A 175 6.13 -2.95 10.91
CA ALA A 175 7.40 -2.25 11.06
C ALA A 175 8.59 -3.09 10.55
N SER A 176 8.62 -4.39 10.86
CA SER A 176 9.68 -5.30 10.36
C SER A 176 9.68 -5.43 8.84
N GLN A 177 8.48 -5.49 8.22
CA GLN A 177 8.32 -5.52 6.77
C GLN A 177 8.84 -4.23 6.12
N GLN A 178 8.61 -3.09 6.74
CA GLN A 178 9.10 -1.81 6.23
C GLN A 178 10.62 -1.68 6.28
N VAL A 179 11.23 -2.09 7.38
CA VAL A 179 12.69 -2.16 7.48
C VAL A 179 13.26 -3.03 6.34
N ARG A 180 12.64 -4.17 6.08
CA ARG A 180 13.05 -5.07 5.00
C ARG A 180 12.89 -4.44 3.62
N LEU A 181 11.76 -3.77 3.36
CA LEU A 181 11.53 -3.05 2.10
C LEU A 181 12.50 -1.87 1.93
N ALA A 182 12.81 -1.14 3.01
CA ALA A 182 13.79 -0.06 2.99
C ALA A 182 15.18 -0.60 2.62
N MET A 183 15.64 -1.67 3.29
CA MET A 183 16.92 -2.33 2.97
C MET A 183 16.96 -2.83 1.52
N TRP A 184 15.88 -3.43 1.04
CA TRP A 184 15.78 -3.87 -0.35
C TRP A 184 15.95 -2.69 -1.34
N MET A 185 15.31 -1.56 -1.06
CA MET A 185 15.45 -0.34 -1.84
C MET A 185 16.85 0.25 -1.77
N ASP A 186 17.48 0.31 -0.57
CA ASP A 186 18.83 0.82 -0.35
C ASP A 186 19.88 -0.02 -1.11
N HIS A 187 19.66 -1.32 -1.26
CA HIS A 187 20.48 -2.22 -2.07
C HIS A 187 20.15 -2.14 -3.58
N GLY A 188 19.40 -1.12 -4.01
CA GLY A 188 19.05 -0.88 -5.41
C GLY A 188 17.99 -1.84 -5.95
N ALA A 189 17.23 -2.50 -5.07
CA ALA A 189 16.17 -3.45 -5.41
C ALA A 189 16.66 -4.58 -6.36
N LYS A 190 17.87 -5.08 -6.13
CA LYS A 190 18.54 -6.11 -6.95
C LYS A 190 18.18 -7.52 -6.52
N GLU A 191 17.87 -7.72 -5.24
CA GLU A 191 17.43 -9.01 -4.72
C GLU A 191 16.09 -9.39 -5.33
N ASP A 192 15.90 -10.67 -5.62
CA ASP A 192 14.65 -11.21 -6.12
C ASP A 192 13.50 -10.88 -5.15
N PRO A 193 12.44 -10.22 -5.63
CA PRO A 193 11.29 -9.88 -4.81
C PRO A 193 10.68 -11.07 -4.05
N GLU A 194 10.62 -12.24 -4.67
CA GLU A 194 10.06 -13.43 -4.03
C GLU A 194 10.88 -13.87 -2.82
N ARG A 195 12.21 -13.83 -2.91
CA ARG A 195 13.09 -14.13 -1.77
C ARG A 195 12.91 -13.17 -0.61
N VAL A 196 12.74 -11.87 -0.90
CA VAL A 196 12.50 -10.85 0.12
C VAL A 196 11.16 -11.09 0.82
N VAL A 197 10.12 -11.39 0.05
CA VAL A 197 8.77 -11.71 0.55
C VAL A 197 8.80 -12.98 1.41
N ASP A 198 9.40 -14.04 0.92
CA ASP A 198 9.53 -15.32 1.63
C ASP A 198 10.31 -15.15 2.93
N GLY A 199 11.39 -14.37 2.89
CA GLY A 199 12.16 -14.03 4.08
C GLY A 199 11.35 -13.26 5.14
N ALA A 200 10.46 -12.37 4.71
CA ALA A 200 9.56 -11.64 5.60
C ALA A 200 8.53 -12.57 6.26
N ILE A 201 7.93 -13.45 5.48
CA ILE A 201 6.94 -14.43 5.97
C ILE A 201 7.60 -15.42 6.93
N ARG A 202 8.78 -15.99 6.59
CA ARG A 202 9.53 -16.86 7.51
C ARG A 202 9.84 -16.16 8.83
N HIS A 203 10.25 -14.89 8.78
CA HIS A 203 10.52 -14.11 10.00
C HIS A 203 9.28 -13.96 10.86
N MET A 204 8.15 -13.58 10.27
CA MET A 204 6.86 -13.46 10.95
C MET A 204 6.44 -14.80 11.60
N LEU A 205 6.48 -15.88 10.83
CA LEU A 205 6.09 -17.21 11.33
C LEU A 205 7.02 -17.71 12.45
N ARG A 206 8.33 -17.53 12.31
CA ARG A 206 9.29 -17.91 13.37
C ARG A 206 9.14 -17.09 14.65
N SER A 207 8.64 -15.87 14.54
CA SER A 207 8.42 -15.00 15.71
C SER A 207 7.14 -15.32 16.46
N TYR A 208 6.08 -15.73 15.75
CA TYR A 208 4.74 -15.80 16.32
C TYR A 208 4.02 -17.14 16.19
N CYS A 209 4.45 -18.04 15.30
CA CYS A 209 3.85 -19.36 15.18
C CYS A 209 4.22 -20.23 16.37
N LYS A 210 3.25 -21.01 16.86
CA LYS A 210 3.51 -22.00 17.93
C LYS A 210 4.55 -23.00 17.47
N PRO A 211 5.54 -23.37 18.29
CA PRO A 211 6.64 -24.26 17.90
C PRO A 211 6.16 -25.56 17.27
N GLU A 212 5.11 -26.16 17.81
CA GLU A 212 4.52 -27.42 17.32
C GLU A 212 3.82 -27.30 15.97
N ARG A 213 3.47 -26.08 15.54
CA ARG A 213 2.83 -25.79 14.25
C ARG A 213 3.79 -25.28 13.19
N LEU A 214 4.93 -24.72 13.61
CA LEU A 214 5.83 -23.98 12.72
C LEU A 214 6.30 -24.79 11.52
N ALA A 215 6.73 -26.03 11.74
CA ALA A 215 7.25 -26.89 10.66
C ALA A 215 6.18 -27.15 9.59
N SER A 216 4.97 -27.56 10.00
CA SER A 216 3.86 -27.86 9.07
C SER A 216 3.37 -26.62 8.34
N VAL A 217 3.33 -25.44 9.02
CA VAL A 217 2.94 -24.17 8.40
C VAL A 217 3.99 -23.71 7.38
N LEU A 218 5.28 -23.84 7.67
CA LEU A 218 6.33 -23.49 6.71
C LEU A 218 6.29 -24.41 5.47
N GLU A 219 6.06 -25.71 5.68
CA GLU A 219 5.95 -26.69 4.58
C GLU A 219 4.74 -26.39 3.69
N SER A 220 3.54 -26.16 4.28
CA SER A 220 2.33 -25.84 3.52
C SER A 220 2.44 -24.51 2.76
N ALA A 221 3.22 -23.56 3.29
CA ALA A 221 3.50 -22.28 2.64
C ALA A 221 4.58 -22.36 1.53
N GLY A 222 5.20 -23.54 1.30
CA GLY A 222 6.33 -23.69 0.39
C GLY A 222 7.60 -23.02 0.89
N LEU A 223 7.71 -22.82 2.21
CA LEU A 223 8.80 -22.10 2.88
C LEU A 223 9.66 -23.02 3.76
N GLY A 224 9.47 -24.33 3.71
CA GLY A 224 10.32 -25.30 4.39
C GLY A 224 11.80 -25.13 4.01
N ASP A 225 12.70 -25.47 4.91
CA ASP A 225 14.13 -25.49 4.60
C ASP A 225 14.33 -26.54 3.49
N ALA A 226 14.88 -26.09 2.36
CA ALA A 226 15.36 -27.03 1.34
C ALA A 226 16.45 -27.88 1.98
N SER A 227 16.18 -29.19 2.13
CA SER A 227 17.10 -30.19 2.66
C SER A 227 18.38 -30.24 1.86
#